data_2c6dde8729599da17c7ee221adb6f348
#
_entry.id   2c6dde8729599da17c7ee221adb6f348
#
_cell.length_a   1.000
_cell.length_b   1.000
_cell.length_c   1.000
_cell.angle_alpha   90.00
_cell.angle_beta   90.00
_cell.angle_gamma   90.00
#
_symmetry.space_group_name_H-M   'P 1'
#
loop_
_entity.id
_entity.type
_entity.pdbx_description
1 polymer ?
#
loop_
_entity_poly.entity_id
_entity_poly.type
_entity_poly.pdbx_seq_one_letter_code
_entity_poly.pdbx_strand_id
1 'polypeptide(L)'
;HLFYRNDYQKFLDYNIRDTELVEELDDKLQLMELVITMAYQAKCNYEDVFGSVRYWDLLIYNFLKKRNVVPPPKKMAQDSRIVGAYVKEPHVGQHKWVMSFDLNSLYPHLIMQYNMSPDTYQRKIFPQEINVKKLLNGEVDTSMLTNTTVTPNGALFRTDKQGFLPELLEELYDQRVLFKRKMIQSQQEL
;
A
#
# COMPACT_ATOMS: atom_id res chain seq x y z
N HIS A 1 17.59 2.27 -35.71
CA HIS A 1 17.39 2.12 -37.17
C HIS A 1 18.59 2.58 -38.01
N LEU A 2 19.33 3.62 -37.65
CA LEU A 2 20.47 4.14 -38.40
C LEU A 2 21.65 3.17 -38.37
N PHE A 3 21.98 2.57 -37.22
CA PHE A 3 23.09 1.58 -37.12
C PHE A 3 22.82 0.32 -37.93
N TYR A 4 21.62 -0.21 -37.94
CA TYR A 4 21.27 -1.39 -38.72
C TYR A 4 21.59 -1.23 -40.22
N ARG A 5 21.44 -0.02 -40.77
CA ARG A 5 21.68 0.28 -42.19
C ARG A 5 23.11 0.71 -42.51
N ASN A 6 23.74 1.43 -41.57
CA ASN A 6 25.01 2.10 -41.86
C ASN A 6 26.22 1.40 -41.21
N ASP A 7 26.00 0.66 -40.10
CA ASP A 7 27.07 -0.05 -39.38
C ASP A 7 26.43 -1.25 -38.65
N TYR A 8 26.32 -2.34 -39.38
CA TYR A 8 25.66 -3.54 -38.87
C TYR A 8 26.39 -4.17 -37.70
N GLN A 9 27.72 -4.13 -37.67
CA GLN A 9 28.49 -4.65 -36.55
C GLN A 9 28.20 -3.87 -35.26
N LYS A 10 28.18 -2.56 -35.35
CA LYS A 10 27.85 -1.70 -34.20
C LYS A 10 26.42 -1.92 -33.72
N PHE A 11 25.48 -2.25 -34.60
CA PHE A 11 24.13 -2.63 -34.23
C PHE A 11 24.11 -3.93 -33.43
N LEU A 12 24.90 -4.94 -33.84
CA LEU A 12 25.01 -6.20 -33.10
C LEU A 12 25.64 -5.98 -31.71
N ASP A 13 26.77 -5.27 -31.67
CA ASP A 13 27.47 -4.98 -30.40
C ASP A 13 26.57 -4.22 -29.41
N TYR A 14 25.78 -3.27 -29.90
CA TYR A 14 24.81 -2.53 -29.10
C TYR A 14 23.72 -3.47 -28.54
N ASN A 15 23.19 -4.37 -29.37
CA ASN A 15 22.15 -5.30 -28.97
C ASN A 15 22.65 -6.34 -27.96
N ILE A 16 23.91 -6.81 -28.11
CA ILE A 16 24.55 -7.67 -27.11
C ILE A 16 24.67 -6.92 -25.78
N ARG A 17 25.14 -5.67 -25.82
CA ARG A 17 25.30 -4.86 -24.60
C ARG A 17 23.97 -4.59 -23.90
N ASP A 18 22.88 -4.33 -24.63
CA ASP A 18 21.54 -4.17 -24.06
C ASP A 18 21.09 -5.42 -23.31
N THR A 19 21.41 -6.61 -23.82
CA THR A 19 21.08 -7.88 -23.17
C THR A 19 21.90 -8.12 -21.91
N GLU A 20 23.22 -7.85 -21.97
CA GLU A 20 24.12 -7.94 -20.80
C GLU A 20 23.70 -6.98 -19.69
N LEU A 21 23.24 -5.76 -20.02
CA LEU A 21 22.77 -4.78 -19.06
C LEU A 21 21.54 -5.24 -18.29
N VAL A 22 20.66 -6.03 -18.90
CA VAL A 22 19.49 -6.59 -18.20
C VAL A 22 19.95 -7.60 -17.14
N GLU A 23 20.92 -8.46 -17.46
CA GLU A 23 21.51 -9.40 -16.51
C GLU A 23 22.23 -8.69 -15.37
N GLU A 24 23.10 -7.71 -15.69
CA GLU A 24 23.80 -6.88 -14.69
C GLU A 24 22.82 -6.13 -13.75
N LEU A 25 21.66 -5.69 -14.29
CA LEU A 25 20.62 -5.04 -13.48
C LEU A 25 19.94 -6.02 -12.54
N ASP A 26 19.64 -7.23 -13.00
CA ASP A 26 19.03 -8.24 -12.15
C ASP A 26 19.99 -8.72 -11.05
N ASP A 27 21.26 -8.96 -11.38
CA ASP A 27 22.30 -9.30 -10.42
C ASP A 27 22.46 -8.26 -9.31
N LYS A 28 22.36 -6.98 -9.68
CA LYS A 28 22.50 -5.86 -8.73
C LYS A 28 21.24 -5.60 -7.91
N LEU A 29 20.07 -5.72 -8.50
CA LEU A 29 18.79 -5.34 -7.90
C LEU A 29 18.01 -6.53 -7.36
N GLN A 30 18.35 -7.76 -7.77
CA GLN A 30 17.70 -9.03 -7.39
C GLN A 30 16.18 -9.01 -7.61
N LEU A 31 15.74 -8.43 -8.74
CA LEU A 31 14.33 -8.24 -9.05
C LEU A 31 13.59 -9.55 -9.27
N MET A 32 14.25 -10.53 -9.92
CA MET A 32 13.67 -11.85 -10.14
C MET A 32 13.43 -12.59 -8.82
N GLU A 33 14.38 -12.53 -7.88
CA GLU A 33 14.22 -13.13 -6.57
C GLU A 33 13.07 -12.47 -5.78
N LEU A 34 12.98 -11.14 -5.85
CA LEU A 34 11.89 -10.38 -5.25
C LEU A 34 10.53 -10.82 -5.80
N VAL A 35 10.39 -10.88 -7.13
CA VAL A 35 9.12 -11.25 -7.80
C VAL A 35 8.71 -12.67 -7.45
N ILE A 36 9.65 -13.62 -7.48
CA ILE A 36 9.39 -15.03 -7.11
C ILE A 36 8.96 -15.12 -5.65
N THR A 37 9.64 -14.42 -4.74
CA THR A 37 9.29 -14.39 -3.32
C THR A 37 7.88 -13.85 -3.10
N MET A 38 7.52 -12.76 -3.78
CA MET A 38 6.18 -12.19 -3.73
C MET A 38 5.13 -13.16 -4.29
N ALA A 39 5.43 -13.83 -5.42
CA ALA A 39 4.53 -14.82 -6.02
C ALA A 39 4.26 -16.00 -5.06
N TYR A 40 5.29 -16.49 -4.37
CA TYR A 40 5.14 -17.51 -3.33
C TYR A 40 4.29 -17.04 -2.16
N GLN A 41 4.51 -15.82 -1.68
CA GLN A 41 3.75 -15.23 -0.57
C GLN A 41 2.26 -15.13 -0.92
N ALA A 42 1.95 -14.63 -2.10
CA ALA A 42 0.57 -14.47 -2.57
C ALA A 42 -0.03 -15.75 -3.17
N LYS A 43 0.76 -16.81 -3.36
CA LYS A 43 0.36 -18.07 -4.04
C LYS A 43 -0.26 -17.80 -5.41
N CYS A 44 0.44 -17.04 -6.22
CA CYS A 44 0.01 -16.62 -7.55
C CYS A 44 1.10 -16.85 -8.61
N ASN A 45 0.77 -16.63 -9.88
CA ASN A 45 1.76 -16.63 -10.93
C ASN A 45 2.66 -15.39 -10.81
N TYR A 46 3.92 -15.50 -11.25
CA TYR A 46 4.85 -14.38 -11.18
C TYR A 46 4.35 -13.15 -11.96
N GLU A 47 3.61 -13.34 -13.05
CA GLU A 47 3.01 -12.26 -13.83
C GLU A 47 1.97 -11.43 -13.05
N ASP A 48 1.25 -12.05 -12.12
CA ASP A 48 0.24 -11.37 -11.29
C ASP A 48 0.88 -10.37 -10.31
N VAL A 49 2.17 -10.54 -9.99
CA VAL A 49 2.89 -9.66 -9.05
C VAL A 49 3.09 -8.26 -9.60
N PHE A 50 3.19 -8.09 -10.92
CA PHE A 50 3.38 -6.78 -11.55
C PHE A 50 2.15 -5.87 -11.46
N GLY A 51 0.98 -6.43 -11.17
CA GLY A 51 -0.25 -5.69 -10.91
C GLY A 51 -0.53 -5.51 -9.42
N SER A 52 -0.24 -4.34 -8.85
CA SER A 52 -0.44 -4.10 -7.41
C SER A 52 -1.85 -4.44 -6.92
N VAL A 53 -2.89 -4.09 -7.68
CA VAL A 53 -4.28 -4.41 -7.34
C VAL A 53 -4.51 -5.92 -7.38
N ARG A 54 -3.99 -6.59 -8.40
CA ARG A 54 -4.11 -8.04 -8.57
C ARG A 54 -3.40 -8.79 -7.44
N TYR A 55 -2.21 -8.34 -7.08
CA TYR A 55 -1.43 -8.90 -5.99
C TYR A 55 -2.17 -8.81 -4.65
N TRP A 56 -2.73 -7.63 -4.32
CA TRP A 56 -3.54 -7.44 -3.12
C TRP A 56 -4.82 -8.26 -3.13
N ASP A 57 -5.53 -8.36 -4.26
CA ASP A 57 -6.71 -9.22 -4.40
C ASP A 57 -6.37 -10.67 -4.03
N LEU A 58 -5.21 -11.18 -4.46
CA LEU A 58 -4.78 -12.55 -4.21
C LEU A 58 -4.34 -12.78 -2.75
N LEU A 59 -3.63 -11.82 -2.15
CA LEU A 59 -3.30 -11.86 -0.73
C LEU A 59 -4.55 -11.91 0.13
N ILE A 60 -5.50 -11.00 -0.11
CA ILE A 60 -6.78 -10.94 0.61
C ILE A 60 -7.58 -12.23 0.40
N TYR A 61 -7.67 -12.71 -0.84
CA TYR A 61 -8.35 -13.96 -1.14
C TYR A 61 -7.77 -15.14 -0.35
N ASN A 62 -6.46 -15.31 -0.34
CA ASN A 62 -5.80 -16.40 0.38
C ASN A 62 -5.97 -16.26 1.90
N PHE A 63 -5.97 -15.04 2.42
CA PHE A 63 -6.22 -14.75 3.82
C PHE A 63 -7.65 -15.13 4.24
N LEU A 64 -8.65 -14.72 3.47
CA LEU A 64 -10.06 -15.03 3.72
C LEU A 64 -10.36 -16.52 3.52
N LYS A 65 -9.77 -17.16 2.50
CA LYS A 65 -9.91 -18.59 2.24
C LYS A 65 -9.49 -19.45 3.43
N LYS A 66 -8.38 -19.12 4.10
CA LYS A 66 -7.93 -19.80 5.32
C LYS A 66 -8.97 -19.75 6.45
N ARG A 67 -9.84 -18.74 6.45
CA ARG A 67 -10.92 -18.52 7.42
C ARG A 67 -12.29 -19.01 6.96
N ASN A 68 -12.34 -19.68 5.81
CA ASN A 68 -13.58 -20.13 5.17
C ASN A 68 -14.56 -18.97 4.85
N VAL A 69 -14.01 -17.79 4.56
CA VAL A 69 -14.78 -16.62 4.15
C VAL A 69 -14.66 -16.44 2.64
N VAL A 70 -15.80 -16.35 1.97
CA VAL A 70 -15.88 -16.13 0.52
C VAL A 70 -16.14 -14.65 0.26
N PRO A 71 -15.25 -13.94 -0.45
CA PRO A 71 -15.52 -12.56 -0.83
C PRO A 71 -16.68 -12.50 -1.84
N PRO A 72 -17.51 -11.45 -1.80
CA PRO A 72 -18.58 -11.27 -2.78
C PRO A 72 -18.01 -11.07 -4.18
N PRO A 73 -18.79 -11.40 -5.24
CA PRO A 73 -18.36 -11.17 -6.61
C PRO A 73 -18.09 -9.68 -6.86
N LYS A 74 -17.09 -9.38 -7.72
CA LYS A 74 -16.80 -8.01 -8.13
C LYS A 74 -18.03 -7.38 -8.76
N LYS A 75 -18.51 -6.27 -8.18
CA LYS A 75 -19.47 -5.40 -8.83
C LYS A 75 -18.73 -4.53 -9.82
N MET A 76 -19.36 -4.24 -10.98
CA MET A 76 -18.80 -3.23 -11.88
C MET A 76 -18.64 -1.91 -11.10
N ALA A 77 -17.41 -1.39 -11.08
CA ALA A 77 -17.14 -0.11 -10.42
C ALA A 77 -17.98 0.97 -11.12
N GLN A 78 -18.82 1.68 -10.36
CA GLN A 78 -19.32 2.95 -10.82
C GLN A 78 -18.13 3.92 -10.86
N ASP A 79 -18.04 4.67 -11.94
CA ASP A 79 -17.00 5.68 -12.18
C ASP A 79 -17.16 6.82 -11.16
N SER A 80 -16.75 6.58 -9.93
CA SER A 80 -16.72 7.59 -8.87
C SER A 80 -15.30 8.14 -8.75
N ARG A 81 -15.13 9.44 -8.98
CA ARG A 81 -13.88 10.13 -8.69
C ARG A 81 -13.52 9.95 -7.22
N ILE A 82 -12.40 9.29 -6.96
CA ILE A 82 -11.83 9.20 -5.62
C ILE A 82 -11.15 10.54 -5.33
N VAL A 83 -11.58 11.22 -4.27
CA VAL A 83 -10.92 12.43 -3.79
C VAL A 83 -9.60 12.02 -3.13
N GLY A 84 -8.49 12.60 -3.58
CA GLY A 84 -7.16 12.34 -3.03
C GLY A 84 -6.98 12.83 -1.59
N ALA A 85 -5.80 12.58 -1.03
CA ALA A 85 -5.45 13.02 0.32
C ALA A 85 -5.41 14.55 0.43
N TYR A 86 -5.71 15.06 1.62
CA TYR A 86 -5.55 16.48 1.92
C TYR A 86 -4.05 16.85 1.93
N VAL A 87 -3.71 17.88 1.16
CA VAL A 87 -2.40 18.48 1.16
C VAL A 87 -2.53 19.93 1.61
N LYS A 88 -1.81 20.30 2.67
CA LYS A 88 -1.77 21.68 3.15
C LYS A 88 -0.86 22.50 2.23
N GLU A 89 -1.34 23.67 1.82
CA GLU A 89 -0.52 24.63 1.07
C GLU A 89 0.74 25.03 1.87
N PRO A 90 1.94 24.95 1.27
CA PRO A 90 3.16 25.34 1.95
C PRO A 90 3.25 26.85 2.13
N HIS A 91 3.81 27.27 3.26
CA HIS A 91 4.21 28.66 3.43
C HIS A 91 5.54 28.90 2.69
N VAL A 92 5.46 29.56 1.56
CA VAL A 92 6.64 29.85 0.73
C VAL A 92 7.52 30.88 1.42
N GLY A 93 8.81 30.59 1.55
CA GLY A 93 9.79 31.48 2.16
C GLY A 93 11.01 30.76 2.69
N GLN A 94 11.94 31.55 3.26
CA GLN A 94 13.09 31.00 3.97
C GLN A 94 12.74 30.85 5.46
N HIS A 95 12.88 29.61 5.97
CA HIS A 95 12.57 29.28 7.36
C HIS A 95 13.84 28.90 8.11
N LYS A 96 13.97 29.37 9.36
CA LYS A 96 15.03 28.97 10.30
C LYS A 96 14.49 27.85 11.21
N TRP A 97 15.39 26.97 11.65
CA TRP A 97 15.05 25.89 12.60
C TRP A 97 13.96 24.95 12.09
N VAL A 98 14.15 24.43 10.89
CA VAL A 98 13.21 23.47 10.28
C VAL A 98 13.47 22.08 10.83
N MET A 99 12.42 21.41 11.34
CA MET A 99 12.42 20.00 11.68
C MET A 99 11.48 19.24 10.75
N SER A 100 11.96 18.15 10.18
CA SER A 100 11.15 17.27 9.32
C SER A 100 10.79 15.99 10.08
N PHE A 101 9.50 15.62 10.05
CA PHE A 101 9.00 14.39 10.64
C PHE A 101 8.34 13.56 9.56
N ASP A 102 8.60 12.24 9.60
CA ASP A 102 7.94 11.27 8.73
C ASP A 102 7.29 10.17 9.57
N LEU A 103 6.07 9.79 9.19
CA LEU A 103 5.32 8.74 9.87
C LEU A 103 5.55 7.41 9.17
N ASN A 104 6.20 6.50 9.87
CA ASN A 104 6.49 5.16 9.34
C ASN A 104 5.20 4.41 8.97
N SER A 105 5.11 3.96 7.72
CA SER A 105 3.98 3.15 7.25
C SER A 105 2.61 3.75 7.56
N LEU A 106 2.44 5.05 7.31
CA LEU A 106 1.24 5.83 7.69
C LEU A 106 -0.08 5.17 7.28
N TYR A 107 -0.22 4.76 6.01
CA TYR A 107 -1.48 4.18 5.53
C TYR A 107 -1.87 2.88 6.23
N PRO A 108 -0.97 1.87 6.36
CA PRO A 108 -1.26 0.68 7.14
C PRO A 108 -1.69 0.99 8.57
N HIS A 109 -0.98 1.88 9.27
CA HIS A 109 -1.32 2.25 10.64
C HIS A 109 -2.67 2.96 10.76
N LEU A 110 -3.04 3.82 9.80
CA LEU A 110 -4.36 4.44 9.81
C LEU A 110 -5.47 3.39 9.58
N ILE A 111 -5.27 2.44 8.68
CA ILE A 111 -6.23 1.34 8.45
C ILE A 111 -6.41 0.52 9.73
N MET A 112 -5.31 0.16 10.41
CA MET A 112 -5.35 -0.57 11.68
C MET A 112 -6.01 0.25 12.79
N GLN A 113 -5.60 1.52 12.97
CA GLN A 113 -6.09 2.40 14.03
C GLN A 113 -7.60 2.68 13.94
N TYR A 114 -8.09 2.94 12.73
CA TYR A 114 -9.51 3.22 12.50
C TYR A 114 -10.34 1.97 12.23
N ASN A 115 -9.71 0.80 12.24
CA ASN A 115 -10.35 -0.49 11.92
C ASN A 115 -11.06 -0.50 10.56
N MET A 116 -10.39 0.11 9.55
CA MET A 116 -10.97 0.28 8.22
C MET A 116 -10.98 -1.04 7.46
N SER A 117 -12.15 -1.64 7.33
CA SER A 117 -12.34 -2.89 6.60
C SER A 117 -13.76 -2.98 6.04
N PRO A 118 -13.99 -3.68 4.93
CA PRO A 118 -15.34 -3.87 4.40
C PRO A 118 -16.31 -4.53 5.39
N ASP A 119 -15.83 -5.43 6.24
CA ASP A 119 -16.64 -6.15 7.23
C ASP A 119 -16.91 -5.35 8.51
N THR A 120 -16.16 -4.27 8.74
CA THR A 120 -16.37 -3.35 9.86
C THR A 120 -17.07 -2.06 9.47
N TYR A 121 -17.17 -1.80 8.15
CA TYR A 121 -17.86 -0.62 7.64
C TYR A 121 -19.35 -0.66 7.98
N GLN A 122 -19.86 0.42 8.53
CA GLN A 122 -21.29 0.55 8.90
C GLN A 122 -22.03 1.44 7.90
N ARG A 123 -21.69 2.70 7.86
CA ARG A 123 -22.33 3.71 7.02
C ARG A 123 -21.44 4.93 6.86
N LYS A 124 -21.88 5.85 6.02
CA LYS A 124 -21.25 7.16 5.86
C LYS A 124 -22.18 8.24 6.44
N ILE A 125 -21.62 9.12 7.24
CA ILE A 125 -22.30 10.34 7.70
C ILE A 125 -22.22 11.39 6.58
N PHE A 126 -23.23 12.24 6.46
CA PHE A 126 -23.27 13.25 5.42
C PHE A 126 -22.18 14.31 5.60
N PRO A 127 -21.62 14.86 4.49
CA PRO A 127 -20.55 15.87 4.55
C PRO A 127 -20.91 17.16 5.27
N GLN A 128 -22.22 17.45 5.41
CA GLN A 128 -22.72 18.60 6.17
C GLN A 128 -22.48 18.43 7.69
N GLU A 129 -22.45 17.19 8.18
CA GLU A 129 -22.24 16.89 9.60
C GLU A 129 -20.77 16.74 9.93
N ILE A 130 -20.00 16.06 9.07
CA ILE A 130 -18.56 15.81 9.26
C ILE A 130 -17.78 16.18 8.00
N ASN A 131 -16.77 17.01 8.15
CA ASN A 131 -15.75 17.27 7.13
C ASN A 131 -14.41 17.62 7.79
N VAL A 132 -13.33 17.65 7.02
CA VAL A 132 -11.96 17.90 7.51
C VAL A 132 -11.87 19.22 8.28
N LYS A 133 -12.51 20.30 7.81
CA LYS A 133 -12.47 21.60 8.49
C LYS A 133 -13.14 21.55 9.86
N LYS A 134 -14.32 20.95 9.95
CA LYS A 134 -15.05 20.80 11.22
C LYS A 134 -14.28 19.93 12.23
N LEU A 135 -13.61 18.87 11.75
CA LEU A 135 -12.77 18.04 12.61
C LEU A 135 -11.57 18.81 13.14
N LEU A 136 -10.88 19.57 12.28
CA LEU A 136 -9.73 20.41 12.68
C LEU A 136 -10.13 21.52 13.67
N ASN A 137 -11.36 22.05 13.55
CA ASN A 137 -11.87 23.08 14.44
C ASN A 137 -12.48 22.51 15.74
N GLY A 138 -12.54 21.17 15.90
CA GLY A 138 -13.18 20.54 17.06
C GLY A 138 -14.71 20.69 17.12
N GLU A 139 -15.35 21.00 15.98
CA GLU A 139 -16.80 21.22 15.87
C GLU A 139 -17.61 19.91 15.79
N VAL A 140 -16.93 18.77 15.72
CA VAL A 140 -17.57 17.46 15.59
C VAL A 140 -17.59 16.77 16.94
N ASP A 141 -18.78 16.59 17.50
CA ASP A 141 -18.96 15.77 18.69
C ASP A 141 -19.06 14.29 18.34
N THR A 142 -18.04 13.53 18.72
CA THR A 142 -17.97 12.07 18.53
C THR A 142 -18.29 11.28 19.79
N SER A 143 -18.65 11.95 20.89
CA SER A 143 -18.91 11.32 22.20
C SER A 143 -20.07 10.33 22.20
N MET A 144 -21.02 10.51 21.29
CA MET A 144 -22.18 9.63 21.11
C MET A 144 -21.88 8.34 20.33
N LEU A 145 -20.69 8.23 19.75
CA LEU A 145 -20.29 7.08 18.93
C LEU A 145 -19.55 6.07 19.79
N THR A 146 -20.27 5.23 20.49
CA THR A 146 -19.71 4.12 21.26
C THR A 146 -19.31 2.98 20.31
N ASN A 147 -18.13 2.37 20.55
CA ASN A 147 -17.60 1.25 19.74
C ASN A 147 -17.52 1.51 18.22
N THR A 148 -17.25 2.76 17.86
CA THR A 148 -17.18 3.16 16.44
C THR A 148 -16.09 4.22 16.24
N THR A 149 -15.30 4.06 15.19
CA THR A 149 -14.36 5.07 14.70
C THR A 149 -14.95 5.83 13.51
N VAL A 150 -14.58 7.11 13.40
CA VAL A 150 -15.03 8.01 12.33
C VAL A 150 -13.84 8.49 11.55
N THR A 151 -13.87 8.32 10.24
CA THR A 151 -12.86 8.88 9.35
C THR A 151 -13.22 10.30 8.90
N PRO A 152 -12.24 11.12 8.50
CA PRO A 152 -12.47 12.51 8.07
C PRO A 152 -13.47 12.69 6.91
N ASN A 153 -13.69 11.65 6.12
CA ASN A 153 -14.70 11.65 5.06
C ASN A 153 -16.09 11.18 5.52
N GLY A 154 -16.27 10.98 6.85
CA GLY A 154 -17.54 10.58 7.47
C GLY A 154 -17.83 9.09 7.44
N ALA A 155 -16.91 8.22 7.01
CA ALA A 155 -17.13 6.78 7.09
C ALA A 155 -17.00 6.27 8.53
N LEU A 156 -17.93 5.41 8.94
CA LEU A 156 -17.99 4.79 10.26
C LEU A 156 -17.55 3.34 10.19
N PHE A 157 -16.67 2.96 11.11
CA PHE A 157 -16.21 1.58 11.27
C PHE A 157 -16.40 1.13 12.73
N ARG A 158 -16.94 -0.07 12.91
CA ARG A 158 -17.12 -0.65 14.25
C ARG A 158 -15.77 -1.07 14.85
N THR A 159 -15.66 -1.00 16.17
CA THR A 159 -14.42 -1.35 16.91
C THR A 159 -14.59 -2.51 17.89
N ASP A 160 -15.78 -3.08 17.99
CA ASP A 160 -16.06 -4.24 18.84
C ASP A 160 -15.47 -5.55 18.30
N LYS A 161 -15.09 -5.55 17.02
CA LYS A 161 -14.42 -6.67 16.33
C LYS A 161 -13.35 -6.11 15.40
N GLN A 162 -12.16 -6.71 15.39
CA GLN A 162 -11.12 -6.39 14.43
C GLN A 162 -11.55 -6.81 13.01
N GLY A 163 -11.38 -5.92 12.05
CA GLY A 163 -11.62 -6.19 10.65
C GLY A 163 -10.53 -7.08 10.03
N PHE A 164 -10.86 -7.83 9.00
CA PHE A 164 -9.91 -8.72 8.36
C PHE A 164 -8.74 -7.96 7.69
N LEU A 165 -8.98 -6.75 7.18
CA LEU A 165 -7.94 -5.97 6.52
C LEU A 165 -6.92 -5.40 7.51
N PRO A 166 -7.31 -4.78 8.65
CA PRO A 166 -6.41 -4.46 9.75
C PRO A 166 -5.60 -5.67 10.24
N GLU A 167 -6.24 -6.82 10.43
CA GLU A 167 -5.57 -8.04 10.88
C GLU A 167 -4.50 -8.51 9.88
N LEU A 168 -4.83 -8.54 8.59
CA LEU A 168 -3.86 -8.88 7.53
C LEU A 168 -2.67 -7.90 7.50
N LEU A 169 -2.95 -6.60 7.64
CA LEU A 169 -1.89 -5.58 7.64
C LEU A 169 -0.98 -5.68 8.87
N GLU A 170 -1.55 -6.00 10.03
CA GLU A 170 -0.80 -6.25 11.26
C GLU A 170 0.15 -7.44 11.10
N GLU A 171 -0.35 -8.58 10.59
CA GLU A 171 0.49 -9.75 10.29
C GLU A 171 1.66 -9.41 9.33
N LEU A 172 1.38 -8.66 8.26
CA LEU A 172 2.41 -8.27 7.28
C LEU A 172 3.42 -7.27 7.87
N TYR A 173 2.96 -6.34 8.71
CA TYR A 173 3.82 -5.38 9.36
C TYR A 173 4.76 -6.04 10.37
N ASP A 174 4.25 -6.96 11.17
CA ASP A 174 5.04 -7.70 12.15
C ASP A 174 6.11 -8.57 11.45
N GLN A 175 5.76 -9.24 10.36
CA GLN A 175 6.72 -9.96 9.52
C GLN A 175 7.80 -9.02 8.98
N ARG A 176 7.42 -7.86 8.47
CA ARG A 176 8.37 -6.84 7.98
C ARG A 176 9.35 -6.41 9.09
N VAL A 177 8.85 -6.13 10.28
CA VAL A 177 9.68 -5.73 11.43
C VAL A 177 10.64 -6.85 11.82
N LEU A 178 10.15 -8.08 11.88
CA LEU A 178 10.97 -9.27 12.18
C LEU A 178 12.11 -9.45 11.16
N PHE A 179 11.78 -9.45 9.87
CA PHE A 179 12.79 -9.64 8.82
C PHE A 179 13.77 -8.47 8.74
N LYS A 180 13.31 -7.24 8.94
CA LYS A 180 14.19 -6.07 9.01
C LYS A 180 15.21 -6.19 10.15
N ARG A 181 14.79 -6.66 11.34
CA ARG A 181 15.71 -6.91 12.47
C ARG A 181 16.74 -7.98 12.13
N LYS A 182 16.32 -9.10 11.53
CA LYS A 182 17.23 -10.17 11.09
C LYS A 182 18.23 -9.67 10.05
N MET A 183 17.78 -8.88 9.08
CA MET A 183 18.67 -8.28 8.08
C MET A 183 19.74 -7.38 8.72
N ILE A 184 19.35 -6.50 9.63
CA ILE A 184 20.30 -5.61 10.34
C ILE A 184 21.30 -6.43 11.16
N GLN A 185 20.83 -7.47 11.86
CA GLN A 185 21.70 -8.36 12.64
C GLN A 185 22.71 -9.08 11.74
N SER A 186 22.29 -9.67 10.63
CA SER A 186 23.20 -10.32 9.69
C SER A 186 24.23 -9.37 9.10
N GLN A 187 23.87 -8.10 8.86
CA GLN A 187 24.81 -7.08 8.39
C GLN A 187 25.85 -6.68 9.44
N GLN A 188 25.56 -6.86 10.74
CA GLN A 188 26.49 -6.56 11.81
C GLN A 188 27.45 -7.74 12.11
N GLU A 189 27.06 -8.96 11.70
CA GLU A 189 27.86 -10.17 11.87
C GLU A 189 28.85 -10.40 10.71
N LEU A 190 28.71 -9.69 9.60
CA LEU A 190 29.62 -9.64 8.45
C LEU A 190 30.72 -8.59 8.64
#